data_af0dc4faa632252b9c350d07f6b698aa
#
_entry.id   af0dc4faa632252b9c350d07f6b698aa
#
_cell.length_a   1.000
_cell.length_b   1.000
_cell.length_c   1.000
_cell.angle_alpha   90.00
_cell.angle_beta   90.00
_cell.angle_gamma   90.00
#
_symmetry.space_group_name_H-M   'P 1'
#
loop_
_entity.id
_entity.type
_entity.pdbx_description
1 polymer ?
#
loop_
_entity_poly.entity_id
_entity_poly.type
_entity_poly.pdbx_seq_one_letter_code
_entity_poly.pdbx_strand_id
1 'polypeptide(L)'
;MILFYFLSSMLIVSFPTEAAYTGHNCSTLAGNSTSTFKSNLNQLLSTLSSNANRNNTAGFYNATVGTAYGLFLCRGDVSARVCEECVANATSEALLRCPDNQQAVVWYDNCTLRYSNQPFYSEAATSPELETWSERNLTQYVTEPADLDDELITTLDNLVPKAANASY
;
A
#
# COMPACT_ATOMS: atom_id res chain seq x y z
N MET A 1 -23.56 -5.41 56.19
CA MET A 1 -22.26 -4.99 55.65
C MET A 1 -22.16 -5.62 54.25
N ILE A 2 -22.59 -4.86 53.20
CA ILE A 2 -22.74 -5.33 51.83
C ILE A 2 -21.52 -4.83 51.07
N LEU A 3 -20.67 -5.79 50.68
CA LEU A 3 -19.46 -5.52 49.88
C LEU A 3 -19.88 -5.33 48.40
N PHE A 4 -19.84 -4.10 47.90
CA PHE A 4 -19.97 -3.84 46.46
C PHE A 4 -18.66 -4.17 45.74
N TYR A 5 -18.65 -5.27 45.03
CA TYR A 5 -17.62 -5.57 44.04
C TYR A 5 -17.89 -4.75 42.78
N PHE A 6 -17.16 -3.64 42.60
CA PHE A 6 -17.06 -2.96 41.31
C PHE A 6 -16.12 -3.76 40.39
N LEU A 7 -16.68 -4.62 39.56
CA LEU A 7 -15.99 -5.17 38.41
C LEU A 7 -15.87 -4.05 37.37
N SER A 8 -14.72 -3.35 37.41
CA SER A 8 -14.31 -2.44 36.35
C SER A 8 -13.95 -3.25 35.12
N SER A 9 -14.94 -3.46 34.24
CA SER A 9 -14.72 -4.02 32.91
C SER A 9 -13.95 -2.97 32.09
N MET A 10 -12.63 -3.11 32.03
CA MET A 10 -11.80 -2.38 31.07
C MET A 10 -12.16 -2.88 29.67
N LEU A 11 -13.06 -2.18 28.99
CA LEU A 11 -13.27 -2.31 27.57
C LEU A 11 -11.96 -1.87 26.88
N ILE A 12 -11.14 -2.84 26.48
CA ILE A 12 -10.03 -2.60 25.57
C ILE A 12 -10.67 -2.27 24.22
N VAL A 13 -10.85 -0.99 23.96
CA VAL A 13 -11.22 -0.49 22.62
C VAL A 13 -9.97 -0.67 21.76
N SER A 14 -9.87 -1.78 21.06
CA SER A 14 -8.92 -1.95 19.98
C SER A 14 -9.36 -1.01 18.86
N PHE A 15 -8.73 0.15 18.76
CA PHE A 15 -8.88 0.98 17.57
C PHE A 15 -8.27 0.19 16.40
N PRO A 16 -9.02 -0.12 15.34
CA PRO A 16 -8.39 -0.59 14.11
C PRO A 16 -7.42 0.51 13.69
N THR A 17 -6.16 0.17 13.52
CA THR A 17 -5.19 1.08 12.88
C THR A 17 -5.61 1.18 11.43
N GLU A 18 -6.39 2.21 11.12
CA GLU A 18 -6.78 2.53 9.76
C GLU A 18 -5.50 2.79 8.96
N ALA A 19 -5.42 2.20 7.76
CA ALA A 19 -4.26 2.39 6.89
C ALA A 19 -4.08 3.88 6.58
N ALA A 20 -2.90 4.41 6.86
CA ALA A 20 -2.62 5.83 6.63
C ALA A 20 -2.31 6.06 5.14
N TYR A 21 -3.04 7.02 4.55
CA TYR A 21 -2.73 7.51 3.21
C TYR A 21 -1.37 8.19 3.21
N THR A 22 -0.49 7.78 2.27
CA THR A 22 0.88 8.29 2.18
C THR A 22 1.05 9.24 0.99
N GLY A 23 0.41 8.93 -0.15
CA GLY A 23 0.51 9.79 -1.34
C GLY A 23 -0.10 9.17 -2.58
N HIS A 24 -0.07 9.93 -3.66
CA HIS A 24 -0.49 9.48 -4.98
C HIS A 24 0.34 10.15 -6.07
N ASN A 25 0.40 9.51 -7.23
CA ASN A 25 0.90 10.11 -8.45
C ASN A 25 -0.10 9.82 -9.59
N CYS A 26 -0.60 10.89 -10.22
CA CYS A 26 -1.46 10.81 -11.39
C CYS A 26 -0.64 11.19 -12.62
N SER A 27 -0.51 10.33 -13.61
CA SER A 27 0.25 10.63 -14.82
C SER A 27 -0.39 11.76 -15.62
N THR A 28 0.44 12.74 -15.98
CA THR A 28 0.05 13.86 -16.86
C THR A 28 0.18 13.54 -18.35
N LEU A 29 0.73 12.37 -18.70
CA LEU A 29 1.14 12.03 -20.08
C LEU A 29 0.01 11.50 -20.97
N ALA A 30 -1.17 11.25 -20.45
CA ALA A 30 -2.27 10.75 -21.26
C ALA A 30 -3.36 11.83 -21.33
N GLY A 31 -3.85 12.09 -22.54
CA GLY A 31 -5.02 12.93 -22.73
C GLY A 31 -6.21 12.45 -21.86
N ASN A 32 -7.24 13.26 -21.75
CA ASN A 32 -8.41 12.96 -20.93
C ASN A 32 -8.91 11.51 -21.16
N SER A 33 -9.16 10.81 -20.07
CA SER A 33 -9.66 9.44 -20.13
C SER A 33 -11.00 9.39 -20.88
N THR A 34 -11.15 8.45 -21.82
CA THR A 34 -12.41 8.24 -22.54
C THR A 34 -13.46 7.68 -21.61
N SER A 35 -14.75 7.86 -21.95
CA SER A 35 -15.86 7.28 -21.18
C SER A 35 -15.75 5.76 -21.06
N THR A 36 -15.28 5.09 -22.12
CA THR A 36 -15.03 3.65 -22.13
C THR A 36 -13.92 3.25 -21.15
N PHE A 37 -12.79 4.00 -21.10
CA PHE A 37 -11.74 3.73 -20.14
C PHE A 37 -12.22 3.93 -18.71
N LYS A 38 -12.98 4.99 -18.43
CA LYS A 38 -13.55 5.24 -17.09
C LYS A 38 -14.46 4.10 -16.63
N SER A 39 -15.30 3.57 -17.54
CA SER A 39 -16.12 2.41 -17.24
C SER A 39 -15.28 1.17 -16.92
N ASN A 40 -14.28 0.88 -17.75
CA ASN A 40 -13.34 -0.23 -17.53
C ASN A 40 -12.58 -0.06 -16.22
N LEU A 41 -12.10 1.16 -15.92
CA LEU A 41 -11.39 1.47 -14.67
C LEU A 41 -12.26 1.23 -13.44
N ASN A 42 -13.50 1.70 -13.43
CA ASN A 42 -14.42 1.46 -12.32
C ASN A 42 -14.64 -0.04 -12.09
N GLN A 43 -14.82 -0.83 -13.15
CA GLN A 43 -14.97 -2.28 -13.04
C GLN A 43 -13.67 -2.94 -12.56
N LEU A 44 -12.50 -2.48 -13.04
CA LEU A 44 -11.19 -2.94 -12.61
C LEU A 44 -10.99 -2.71 -11.11
N LEU A 45 -11.21 -1.48 -10.63
CA LEU A 45 -11.02 -1.12 -9.23
C LEU A 45 -11.97 -1.90 -8.31
N SER A 46 -13.22 -2.10 -8.72
CA SER A 46 -14.17 -2.98 -8.02
C SER A 46 -13.66 -4.43 -7.97
N THR A 47 -13.09 -4.92 -9.07
CA THR A 47 -12.51 -6.27 -9.13
C THR A 47 -11.29 -6.41 -8.20
N LEU A 48 -10.40 -5.42 -8.18
CA LEU A 48 -9.24 -5.40 -7.29
C LEU A 48 -9.68 -5.41 -5.82
N SER A 49 -10.59 -4.51 -5.44
CA SER A 49 -11.11 -4.42 -4.08
C SER A 49 -11.77 -5.72 -3.62
N SER A 50 -12.61 -6.32 -4.46
CA SER A 50 -13.31 -7.59 -4.12
C SER A 50 -12.39 -8.80 -4.01
N ASN A 51 -11.17 -8.73 -4.55
CA ASN A 51 -10.18 -9.81 -4.46
C ASN A 51 -9.14 -9.60 -3.33
N ALA A 52 -9.15 -8.45 -2.66
CA ALA A 52 -8.18 -8.15 -1.60
C ALA A 52 -8.33 -9.04 -0.35
N ASN A 53 -9.54 -9.57 -0.09
CA ASN A 53 -9.83 -10.46 1.06
C ASN A 53 -9.63 -11.95 0.75
N ARG A 54 -9.21 -12.32 -0.44
CA ARG A 54 -9.07 -13.74 -0.77
C ARG A 54 -7.81 -14.32 -0.13
N ASN A 55 -7.97 -15.35 0.67
CA ASN A 55 -6.88 -16.08 1.34
C ASN A 55 -5.80 -16.61 0.39
N ASN A 56 -6.06 -16.64 -0.91
CA ASN A 56 -5.15 -17.15 -1.94
C ASN A 56 -4.32 -16.08 -2.65
N THR A 57 -4.50 -14.79 -2.32
CA THR A 57 -3.80 -13.70 -3.05
C THR A 57 -2.45 -13.35 -2.45
N ALA A 58 -2.12 -13.88 -1.26
CA ALA A 58 -0.88 -13.54 -0.53
C ALA A 58 -0.60 -12.03 -0.49
N GLY A 59 -1.66 -11.20 -0.45
CA GLY A 59 -1.53 -9.74 -0.46
C GLY A 59 -1.25 -9.11 -1.82
N PHE A 60 -1.29 -9.87 -2.91
CA PHE A 60 -1.10 -9.38 -4.28
C PHE A 60 -2.18 -9.89 -5.21
N TYR A 61 -2.70 -9.02 -6.06
CA TYR A 61 -3.60 -9.40 -7.14
C TYR A 61 -3.51 -8.42 -8.29
N ASN A 62 -3.61 -8.92 -9.52
CA ASN A 62 -3.72 -8.11 -10.72
C ASN A 62 -4.96 -8.50 -11.54
N ALA A 63 -5.44 -7.55 -12.31
CA ALA A 63 -6.57 -7.77 -13.22
C ALA A 63 -6.49 -6.85 -14.44
N THR A 64 -7.18 -7.24 -15.49
CA THR A 64 -7.35 -6.44 -16.70
C THR A 64 -8.82 -6.41 -17.07
N VAL A 65 -9.34 -5.22 -17.38
CA VAL A 65 -10.70 -5.00 -17.85
C VAL A 65 -10.66 -4.11 -19.08
N GLY A 66 -10.93 -4.66 -20.25
CA GLY A 66 -10.76 -3.95 -21.52
C GLY A 66 -9.35 -3.39 -21.68
N THR A 67 -9.22 -2.07 -21.73
CA THR A 67 -7.93 -1.36 -21.82
C THR A 67 -7.41 -0.86 -20.47
N ALA A 68 -8.01 -1.26 -19.36
CA ALA A 68 -7.54 -0.90 -18.03
C ALA A 68 -6.82 -2.09 -17.39
N TYR A 69 -5.58 -1.86 -16.98
CA TYR A 69 -4.70 -2.80 -16.29
C TYR A 69 -4.49 -2.31 -14.86
N GLY A 70 -4.50 -3.19 -13.88
CA GLY A 70 -4.31 -2.77 -12.50
C GLY A 70 -3.86 -3.87 -11.58
N LEU A 71 -3.22 -3.47 -10.50
CA LEU A 71 -2.80 -4.36 -9.43
C LEU A 71 -2.86 -3.66 -8.07
N PHE A 72 -2.92 -4.46 -7.03
CA PHE A 72 -2.54 -4.02 -5.69
C PHE A 72 -1.47 -4.94 -5.10
N LEU A 73 -0.72 -4.37 -4.17
CA LEU A 73 0.24 -5.09 -3.34
C LEU A 73 0.06 -4.61 -1.90
N CYS A 74 -0.22 -5.54 -0.99
CA CYS A 74 -0.24 -5.28 0.44
C CYS A 74 1.11 -5.64 1.06
N ARG A 75 1.45 -4.96 2.14
CA ARG A 75 2.64 -5.28 2.93
C ARG A 75 2.52 -6.70 3.50
N GLY A 76 3.58 -7.48 3.43
CA GLY A 76 3.56 -8.92 3.74
C GLY A 76 3.25 -9.29 5.20
N ASP A 77 3.29 -8.32 6.12
CA ASP A 77 3.02 -8.50 7.55
C ASP A 77 1.59 -8.12 7.96
N VAL A 78 0.77 -7.59 7.04
CA VAL A 78 -0.61 -7.23 7.36
C VAL A 78 -1.58 -8.41 7.17
N SER A 79 -2.64 -8.43 7.98
CA SER A 79 -3.68 -9.43 7.83
C SER A 79 -4.53 -9.21 6.57
N ALA A 80 -5.22 -10.26 6.09
CA ALA A 80 -6.12 -10.16 4.94
C ALA A 80 -7.19 -9.06 5.11
N ARG A 81 -7.70 -8.87 6.33
CA ARG A 81 -8.68 -7.81 6.63
C ARG A 81 -8.07 -6.41 6.48
N VAL A 82 -6.87 -6.20 7.00
CA VAL A 82 -6.16 -4.91 6.87
C VAL A 82 -5.82 -4.63 5.40
N CYS A 83 -5.43 -5.65 4.64
CA CYS A 83 -5.21 -5.55 3.20
C CYS A 83 -6.51 -5.14 2.47
N GLU A 84 -7.64 -5.80 2.76
CA GLU A 84 -8.95 -5.49 2.18
C GLU A 84 -9.36 -4.03 2.43
N GLU A 85 -9.30 -3.58 3.68
CA GLU A 85 -9.61 -2.20 4.08
C GLU A 85 -8.69 -1.20 3.37
N CYS A 86 -7.39 -1.48 3.30
CA CYS A 86 -6.42 -0.64 2.62
C CYS A 86 -6.71 -0.52 1.11
N VAL A 87 -6.96 -1.64 0.44
CA VAL A 87 -7.24 -1.64 -1.01
C VAL A 87 -8.57 -0.95 -1.32
N ALA A 88 -9.59 -1.12 -0.48
CA ALA A 88 -10.86 -0.41 -0.63
C ALA A 88 -10.68 1.11 -0.53
N ASN A 89 -9.89 1.57 0.44
CA ASN A 89 -9.54 2.99 0.57
C ASN A 89 -8.72 3.48 -0.62
N ALA A 90 -7.70 2.72 -1.04
CA ALA A 90 -6.84 3.09 -2.16
C ALA A 90 -7.62 3.18 -3.50
N THR A 91 -8.61 2.31 -3.74
CA THR A 91 -9.46 2.38 -4.94
C THR A 91 -10.36 3.63 -4.92
N SER A 92 -10.87 4.01 -3.77
CA SER A 92 -11.67 5.23 -3.59
C SER A 92 -10.82 6.50 -3.79
N GLU A 93 -9.63 6.53 -3.19
CA GLU A 93 -8.68 7.65 -3.38
C GLU A 93 -8.21 7.78 -4.83
N ALA A 94 -8.00 6.68 -5.54
CA ALA A 94 -7.63 6.69 -6.94
C ALA A 94 -8.67 7.43 -7.81
N LEU A 95 -9.95 7.18 -7.59
CA LEU A 95 -11.03 7.86 -8.29
C LEU A 95 -11.17 9.33 -7.88
N LEU A 96 -10.93 9.63 -6.60
CA LEU A 96 -11.05 10.98 -6.06
C LEU A 96 -9.91 11.88 -6.52
N ARG A 97 -8.67 11.38 -6.48
CA ARG A 97 -7.45 12.16 -6.74
C ARG A 97 -7.05 12.20 -8.20
N CYS A 98 -7.37 11.14 -8.95
CA CYS A 98 -6.98 11.00 -10.36
C CYS A 98 -8.21 10.77 -11.29
N PRO A 99 -9.27 11.62 -11.24
CA PRO A 99 -10.57 11.34 -11.89
C PRO A 99 -10.50 11.25 -13.41
N ASP A 100 -9.51 11.90 -14.03
CA ASP A 100 -9.37 11.99 -15.49
C ASP A 100 -8.06 11.36 -16.00
N ASN A 101 -7.31 10.71 -15.13
CA ASN A 101 -6.02 10.15 -15.48
C ASN A 101 -6.15 8.70 -15.95
N GLN A 102 -5.34 8.35 -16.96
CA GLN A 102 -5.28 7.00 -17.50
C GLN A 102 -4.26 6.11 -16.78
N GLN A 103 -3.45 6.70 -15.91
CA GLN A 103 -2.48 6.00 -15.07
C GLN A 103 -2.40 6.68 -13.71
N ALA A 104 -2.36 5.88 -12.67
CA ALA A 104 -2.05 6.38 -11.33
C ALA A 104 -1.44 5.30 -10.45
N VAL A 105 -0.74 5.79 -9.41
CA VAL A 105 -0.31 5.00 -8.27
C VAL A 105 -0.80 5.70 -7.01
N VAL A 106 -1.35 4.92 -6.08
CA VAL A 106 -1.78 5.39 -4.77
C VAL A 106 -1.04 4.57 -3.73
N TRP A 107 -0.39 5.25 -2.80
CA TRP A 107 0.38 4.63 -1.71
C TRP A 107 -0.32 4.85 -0.37
N TYR A 108 -0.42 3.78 0.36
CA TYR A 108 -0.77 3.70 1.76
C TYR A 108 0.36 3.01 2.52
N ASP A 109 0.42 3.16 3.81
CA ASP A 109 1.40 2.47 4.68
C ASP A 109 1.28 0.93 4.63
N ASN A 110 0.08 0.41 4.34
CA ASN A 110 -0.23 -1.02 4.33
C ASN A 110 -0.41 -1.62 2.93
N CYS A 111 -0.60 -0.81 1.89
CA CYS A 111 -0.75 -1.28 0.51
C CYS A 111 -0.42 -0.22 -0.53
N THR A 112 -0.18 -0.70 -1.75
CA THR A 112 -0.04 0.15 -2.95
C THR A 112 -1.04 -0.33 -3.99
N LEU A 113 -1.70 0.63 -4.65
CA LEU A 113 -2.58 0.40 -5.81
C LEU A 113 -1.97 1.09 -7.03
N ARG A 114 -1.95 0.39 -8.17
CA ARG A 114 -1.54 0.96 -9.45
C ARG A 114 -2.51 0.57 -10.55
N TYR A 115 -2.84 1.53 -11.43
CA TYR A 115 -3.55 1.25 -12.68
C TYR A 115 -2.94 1.98 -13.87
N SER A 116 -3.18 1.48 -15.07
CA SER A 116 -2.70 2.06 -16.33
C SER A 116 -3.60 1.67 -17.49
N ASN A 117 -3.60 2.49 -18.55
CA ASN A 117 -4.17 2.16 -19.85
C ASN A 117 -3.20 1.35 -20.75
N GLN A 118 -2.00 1.08 -20.27
CA GLN A 118 -0.99 0.26 -20.93
C GLN A 118 -0.63 -0.92 -20.02
N PRO A 119 -0.31 -2.09 -20.59
CA PRO A 119 0.21 -3.20 -19.80
C PRO A 119 1.55 -2.81 -19.19
N PHE A 120 1.72 -3.11 -17.88
CA PHE A 120 2.94 -2.81 -17.14
C PHE A 120 3.41 -3.99 -16.27
N TYR A 121 2.78 -5.13 -16.42
CA TYR A 121 3.16 -6.35 -15.71
C TYR A 121 4.49 -6.88 -16.27
N SER A 122 5.31 -7.44 -15.40
CA SER A 122 6.63 -8.00 -15.73
C SER A 122 7.69 -6.98 -16.14
N GLU A 123 7.44 -5.70 -15.99
CA GLU A 123 8.43 -4.64 -16.20
C GLU A 123 8.83 -4.01 -14.87
N ALA A 124 10.14 -3.95 -14.62
CA ALA A 124 10.66 -3.22 -13.46
C ALA A 124 10.48 -1.71 -13.70
N ALA A 125 9.69 -1.06 -12.85
CA ALA A 125 9.46 0.38 -12.92
C ALA A 125 10.19 1.08 -11.77
N THR A 126 11.02 2.05 -12.10
CA THR A 126 11.69 2.95 -11.14
C THR A 126 10.96 4.28 -10.99
N SER A 127 9.85 4.46 -11.73
CA SER A 127 9.02 5.67 -11.69
C SER A 127 7.54 5.30 -11.90
N PRO A 128 6.58 6.00 -11.26
CA PRO A 128 6.81 7.06 -10.28
C PRO A 128 7.29 6.52 -8.93
N GLU A 129 8.02 7.34 -8.21
CA GLU A 129 8.46 7.06 -6.84
C GLU A 129 7.83 8.04 -5.86
N LEU A 130 7.70 7.64 -4.61
CA LEU A 130 7.27 8.49 -3.51
C LEU A 130 8.43 8.59 -2.51
N GLU A 131 8.99 9.77 -2.39
CA GLU A 131 10.00 10.05 -1.38
C GLU A 131 9.32 10.54 -0.11
N THR A 132 9.67 9.92 1.01
CA THR A 132 9.21 10.32 2.33
C THR A 132 10.40 10.57 3.24
N TRP A 133 10.37 11.67 3.97
CA TRP A 133 11.44 12.08 4.86
C TRP A 133 11.00 11.94 6.31
N SER A 134 11.91 11.50 7.17
CA SER A 134 11.70 11.63 8.61
C SER A 134 12.12 13.02 9.05
N GLU A 135 11.22 13.77 9.67
CA GLU A 135 11.56 15.05 10.30
C GLU A 135 12.42 14.87 11.57
N ARG A 136 12.52 13.64 12.06
CA ARG A 136 13.32 13.30 13.22
C ARG A 136 14.77 13.08 12.80
N ASN A 137 15.66 13.93 13.27
CA ASN A 137 17.08 13.72 13.08
C ASN A 137 17.56 12.59 14.01
N LEU A 138 18.04 11.48 13.44
CA LEU A 138 18.55 10.34 14.21
C LEU A 138 19.76 10.72 15.07
N THR A 139 20.55 11.71 14.67
CA THR A 139 21.71 12.20 15.45
C THR A 139 21.34 12.72 16.84
N GLN A 140 20.06 13.02 17.09
CA GLN A 140 19.59 13.42 18.42
C GLN A 140 19.47 12.22 19.39
N TYR A 141 19.42 11.00 18.86
CA TYR A 141 19.21 9.77 19.64
C TYR A 141 20.42 8.84 19.66
N VAL A 142 21.45 9.14 18.88
CA VAL A 142 22.65 8.30 18.74
C VAL A 142 23.85 9.11 19.22
N THR A 143 24.56 8.57 20.22
CA THR A 143 25.74 9.21 20.81
C THR A 143 26.93 9.25 19.85
N GLU A 144 27.00 8.24 18.95
CA GLU A 144 28.05 8.12 17.92
C GLU A 144 27.40 7.82 16.57
N PRO A 145 27.23 8.81 15.69
CA PRO A 145 26.61 8.62 14.36
C PRO A 145 27.33 7.59 13.47
N ALA A 146 28.65 7.45 13.61
CA ALA A 146 29.44 6.48 12.84
C ALA A 146 29.07 5.01 13.18
N ASP A 147 28.75 4.74 14.44
CA ASP A 147 28.35 3.38 14.88
C ASP A 147 26.99 2.98 14.29
N LEU A 148 26.09 3.95 14.08
CA LEU A 148 24.79 3.70 13.45
C LEU A 148 24.93 3.33 11.98
N ASP A 149 25.81 4.01 11.25
CA ASP A 149 26.07 3.73 9.83
C ASP A 149 26.65 2.33 9.65
N ASP A 150 27.60 1.93 10.48
CA ASP A 150 28.23 0.60 10.44
C ASP A 150 27.22 -0.50 10.80
N GLU A 151 26.36 -0.30 11.81
CA GLU A 151 25.32 -1.26 12.19
C GLU A 151 24.24 -1.38 11.11
N LEU A 152 23.85 -0.26 10.50
CA LEU A 152 22.88 -0.24 9.40
C LEU A 152 23.43 -0.98 8.17
N ILE A 153 24.67 -0.70 7.75
CA ILE A 153 25.32 -1.37 6.63
C ILE A 153 25.41 -2.87 6.90
N THR A 154 25.90 -3.26 8.08
CA THR A 154 26.02 -4.67 8.47
C THR A 154 24.66 -5.37 8.44
N THR A 155 23.60 -4.72 8.91
CA THR A 155 22.24 -5.27 8.90
C THR A 155 21.73 -5.45 7.48
N LEU A 156 21.90 -4.46 6.60
CA LEU A 156 21.48 -4.53 5.20
C LEU A 156 22.25 -5.60 4.43
N ASP A 157 23.57 -5.71 4.63
CA ASP A 157 24.40 -6.74 4.00
C ASP A 157 23.97 -8.17 4.40
N ASN A 158 23.46 -8.33 5.63
CA ASN A 158 22.90 -9.60 6.09
C ASN A 158 21.49 -9.88 5.56
N LEU A 159 20.71 -8.85 5.24
CA LEU A 159 19.33 -8.99 4.74
C LEU A 159 19.26 -9.25 3.24
N VAL A 160 20.14 -8.62 2.45
CA VAL A 160 20.16 -8.76 0.98
C VAL A 160 20.20 -10.22 0.51
N PRO A 161 21.15 -11.07 1.00
CA PRO A 161 21.18 -12.48 0.56
C PRO A 161 19.97 -13.27 1.04
N LYS A 162 19.39 -12.93 2.20
CA LYS A 162 18.17 -13.58 2.69
C LYS A 162 16.98 -13.25 1.80
N ALA A 163 16.84 -11.98 1.40
CA ALA A 163 15.78 -11.55 0.49
C ALA A 163 15.92 -12.18 -0.90
N ALA A 164 17.15 -12.27 -1.42
CA ALA A 164 17.42 -12.87 -2.72
C ALA A 164 17.18 -14.40 -2.77
N ASN A 165 17.29 -15.08 -1.63
CA ASN A 165 17.08 -16.54 -1.51
C ASN A 165 15.69 -16.91 -0.97
N ALA A 166 14.83 -15.94 -0.66
CA ALA A 166 13.46 -16.20 -0.23
C ALA A 166 12.66 -16.77 -1.42
N SER A 167 12.33 -18.05 -1.34
CA SER A 167 11.39 -18.69 -2.26
C SER A 167 9.98 -18.32 -1.80
N TYR A 168 9.22 -17.63 -2.64
CA TYR A 168 7.81 -17.31 -2.44
C TYR A 168 6.92 -18.43 -2.99
#